data_c0e68f86cac62c86138739935a59944d
#
_entry.id   c0e68f86cac62c86138739935a59944d
#
_cell.length_a   1.000
_cell.length_b   1.000
_cell.length_c   1.000
_cell.angle_alpha   90.00
_cell.angle_beta   90.00
_cell.angle_gamma   90.00
#
_symmetry.space_group_name_H-M   'P 1'
#
loop_
_entity.id
_entity.type
_entity.pdbx_description
1 polymer ?
#
loop_
_entity_poly.entity_id
_entity_poly.type
_entity_poly.pdbx_seq_one_letter_code
_entity_poly.pdbx_strand_id
1 'polypeptide(L)'
;VKDVTLVPKPILAAIGSGIDVNAPCGNMIIDIGASTTEISVISLGGIVTSRLFPYGGDQIDEWIRDYVKKNYKLAIGTRSARHLKLAYAKIEDKEAAMIKGRNLVSGLPKQEKIPIQIVEEKAHSQVRDICVQVKAVLESITPELASDIMNQGIYISGGGAAFPKTAEWIKEEFKIPVHIA
;
A
#
# COMPACT_ATOMS: atom_id res chain seq x y z
N VAL A 1 5.86 2.82 -32.84
CA VAL A 1 5.58 1.56 -32.15
C VAL A 1 5.06 0.60 -33.20
N LYS A 2 5.75 -0.53 -33.46
CA LYS A 2 5.33 -1.50 -34.49
C LYS A 2 4.33 -2.52 -33.93
N ASP A 3 4.51 -2.90 -32.66
CA ASP A 3 3.66 -3.89 -31.98
C ASP A 3 3.32 -3.43 -30.58
N VAL A 4 2.09 -3.70 -30.15
CA VAL A 4 1.60 -3.41 -28.79
C VAL A 4 0.94 -4.68 -28.26
N THR A 5 1.42 -5.15 -27.11
CA THR A 5 0.83 -6.29 -26.41
C THR A 5 0.23 -5.80 -25.07
N LEU A 6 -1.02 -6.16 -24.82
CA LEU A 6 -1.67 -5.90 -23.54
C LEU A 6 -1.44 -7.09 -22.60
N VAL A 7 -0.87 -6.82 -21.45
CA VAL A 7 -0.62 -7.82 -20.40
C VAL A 7 -1.31 -7.38 -19.12
N PRO A 8 -2.03 -8.27 -18.41
CA PRO A 8 -2.62 -7.94 -17.12
C PRO A 8 -1.57 -7.46 -16.13
N LYS A 9 -1.88 -6.37 -15.42
CA LYS A 9 -0.95 -5.74 -14.45
C LYS A 9 -0.42 -6.72 -13.40
N PRO A 10 -1.22 -7.63 -12.79
CA PRO A 10 -0.71 -8.59 -11.83
C PRO A 10 0.38 -9.51 -12.38
N ILE A 11 0.26 -9.93 -13.64
CA ILE A 11 1.29 -10.76 -14.29
C ILE A 11 2.61 -9.99 -14.42
N LEU A 12 2.54 -8.72 -14.83
CA LEU A 12 3.74 -7.87 -14.92
C LEU A 12 4.36 -7.62 -13.54
N ALA A 13 3.53 -7.39 -12.52
CA ALA A 13 4.00 -7.21 -11.16
C ALA A 13 4.69 -8.48 -10.62
N ALA A 14 4.12 -9.66 -10.91
CA ALA A 14 4.70 -10.95 -10.53
C ALA A 14 6.06 -11.20 -11.21
N ILE A 15 6.15 -10.95 -12.52
CA ILE A 15 7.42 -11.07 -13.26
C ILE A 15 8.46 -10.09 -12.71
N GLY A 16 8.05 -8.84 -12.44
CA GLY A 16 8.92 -7.82 -11.84
C GLY A 16 9.43 -8.18 -10.44
N SER A 17 8.65 -8.98 -9.69
CA SER A 17 9.01 -9.52 -8.38
C SER A 17 9.89 -10.78 -8.45
N GLY A 18 10.23 -11.26 -9.65
CA GLY A 18 11.03 -12.47 -9.85
C GLY A 18 10.24 -13.77 -9.72
N ILE A 19 8.90 -13.72 -9.73
CA ILE A 19 8.05 -14.92 -9.69
C ILE A 19 8.06 -15.60 -11.04
N ASP A 20 8.31 -16.92 -11.08
CA ASP A 20 8.03 -17.74 -12.27
C ASP A 20 6.50 -17.94 -12.37
N VAL A 21 5.87 -17.10 -13.19
CA VAL A 21 4.42 -17.13 -13.39
C VAL A 21 3.91 -18.42 -14.01
N ASN A 22 4.77 -19.18 -14.72
CA ASN A 22 4.42 -20.44 -15.36
C ASN A 22 4.52 -21.66 -14.45
N ALA A 23 5.11 -21.49 -13.27
CA ALA A 23 5.24 -22.57 -12.30
C ALA A 23 3.85 -23.14 -11.90
N PRO A 24 3.74 -24.46 -11.69
CA PRO A 24 2.50 -25.11 -11.25
C PRO A 24 2.28 -24.93 -9.72
N CYS A 25 2.49 -23.75 -9.21
CA CYS A 25 2.27 -23.38 -7.80
C CYS A 25 1.52 -22.06 -7.69
N GLY A 26 0.78 -21.91 -6.59
CA GLY A 26 0.06 -20.70 -6.26
C GLY A 26 0.99 -19.61 -5.74
N ASN A 27 1.01 -18.45 -6.39
CA ASN A 27 1.74 -17.27 -5.96
C ASN A 27 0.78 -16.12 -5.70
N MET A 28 0.87 -15.48 -4.54
CA MET A 28 0.08 -14.30 -4.22
C MET A 28 0.91 -13.04 -4.38
N ILE A 29 0.35 -12.08 -5.09
CA ILE A 29 0.93 -10.73 -5.22
C ILE A 29 -0.08 -9.68 -4.79
N ILE A 30 0.39 -8.69 -4.01
CA ILE A 30 -0.36 -7.52 -3.58
C ILE A 30 0.34 -6.30 -4.17
N ASP A 31 -0.32 -5.63 -5.12
CA ASP A 31 0.22 -4.41 -5.71
C ASP A 31 -0.48 -3.19 -5.11
N ILE A 32 0.25 -2.47 -4.24
CA ILE A 32 -0.24 -1.31 -3.50
C ILE A 32 0.14 -0.03 -4.27
N GLY A 33 -0.79 0.45 -5.08
CA GLY A 33 -0.61 1.63 -5.92
C GLY A 33 -0.92 2.96 -5.24
N ALA A 34 -1.04 4.01 -6.06
CA ALA A 34 -1.43 5.33 -5.57
C ALA A 34 -2.91 5.37 -5.17
N SER A 35 -3.81 4.90 -6.02
CA SER A 35 -5.27 5.00 -5.79
C SER A 35 -5.91 3.67 -5.44
N THR A 36 -5.28 2.54 -5.81
CA THR A 36 -5.84 1.19 -5.67
C THR A 36 -4.80 0.21 -5.16
N THR A 37 -5.30 -0.85 -4.50
CA THR A 37 -4.55 -2.07 -4.19
C THR A 37 -5.19 -3.23 -4.94
N GLU A 38 -4.38 -4.02 -5.63
CA GLU A 38 -4.80 -5.22 -6.33
C GLU A 38 -4.16 -6.45 -5.68
N ILE A 39 -5.00 -7.43 -5.30
CA ILE A 39 -4.57 -8.70 -4.71
C ILE A 39 -4.89 -9.79 -5.71
N SER A 40 -3.87 -10.50 -6.17
CA SER A 40 -4.01 -11.53 -7.19
C SER A 40 -3.30 -12.82 -6.80
N VAL A 41 -3.90 -13.94 -7.18
CA VAL A 41 -3.27 -15.27 -7.11
C VAL A 41 -3.03 -15.74 -8.53
N ILE A 42 -1.79 -16.16 -8.80
CA ILE A 42 -1.30 -16.54 -10.12
C ILE A 42 -0.78 -17.98 -10.05
N SER A 43 -1.10 -18.79 -11.04
CA SER A 43 -0.57 -20.15 -11.23
C SER A 43 -0.64 -20.54 -12.70
N LEU A 44 0.31 -21.33 -13.18
CA LEU A 44 0.34 -21.86 -14.55
C LEU A 44 0.16 -20.78 -15.64
N GLY A 45 0.80 -19.63 -15.49
CA GLY A 45 0.74 -18.51 -16.44
C GLY A 45 -0.56 -17.72 -16.44
N GLY A 46 -1.53 -18.06 -15.58
CA GLY A 46 -2.85 -17.45 -15.52
C GLY A 46 -3.15 -16.81 -14.15
N ILE A 47 -4.08 -15.85 -14.17
CA ILE A 47 -4.66 -15.28 -12.95
C ILE A 47 -5.79 -16.21 -12.50
N VAL A 48 -5.61 -16.86 -11.35
CA VAL A 48 -6.64 -17.71 -10.71
C VAL A 48 -7.76 -16.83 -10.15
N THR A 49 -7.40 -15.79 -9.41
CA THR A 49 -8.32 -14.78 -8.88
C THR A 49 -7.60 -13.44 -8.77
N SER A 50 -8.33 -12.36 -8.94
CA SER A 50 -7.84 -11.01 -8.69
C SER A 50 -8.96 -10.17 -8.09
N ARG A 51 -8.61 -9.33 -7.11
CA ARG A 51 -9.51 -8.35 -6.52
C ARG A 51 -8.85 -6.99 -6.45
N LEU A 52 -9.56 -5.97 -6.90
CA LEU A 52 -9.15 -4.58 -6.89
C LEU A 52 -9.95 -3.81 -5.83
N PHE A 53 -9.24 -3.06 -4.99
CA PHE A 53 -9.83 -2.26 -3.92
C PHE A 53 -9.38 -0.80 -4.04
N PRO A 54 -10.22 0.17 -3.64
CA PRO A 54 -9.87 1.59 -3.67
C PRO A 54 -9.02 1.99 -2.45
N TYR A 55 -8.00 1.20 -2.13
CA TYR A 55 -7.02 1.49 -1.08
C TYR A 55 -5.66 1.76 -1.70
N GLY A 56 -5.08 2.93 -1.44
CA GLY A 56 -3.78 3.31 -1.98
C GLY A 56 -3.21 4.53 -1.26
N GLY A 57 -2.07 5.01 -1.74
CA GLY A 57 -1.36 6.13 -1.13
C GLY A 57 -2.13 7.44 -1.11
N ASP A 58 -3.09 7.64 -2.02
CA ASP A 58 -3.87 8.87 -2.13
C ASP A 58 -4.87 9.01 -0.97
N GLN A 59 -5.44 7.89 -0.46
CA GLN A 59 -6.30 7.91 0.72
C GLN A 59 -5.55 8.36 1.99
N ILE A 60 -4.27 8.02 2.09
CA ILE A 60 -3.43 8.52 3.20
C ILE A 60 -3.24 10.03 3.05
N ASP A 61 -2.97 10.52 1.83
CA ASP A 61 -2.82 11.95 1.57
C ASP A 61 -4.09 12.75 1.89
N GLU A 62 -5.26 12.23 1.51
CA GLU A 62 -6.57 12.83 1.82
C GLU A 62 -6.83 12.84 3.32
N TRP A 63 -6.60 11.72 3.99
CA TRP A 63 -6.77 11.63 5.43
C TRP A 63 -5.85 12.61 6.19
N ILE A 64 -4.59 12.76 5.77
CA ILE A 64 -3.66 13.73 6.35
C ILE A 64 -4.21 15.16 6.22
N ARG A 65 -4.75 15.52 5.05
CA ARG A 65 -5.35 16.83 4.83
C ARG A 65 -6.51 17.10 5.78
N ASP A 66 -7.41 16.13 5.92
CA ASP A 66 -8.59 16.23 6.78
C ASP A 66 -8.20 16.26 8.26
N TYR A 67 -7.23 15.45 8.66
CA TYR A 67 -6.68 15.45 10.00
C TYR A 67 -6.09 16.83 10.37
N VAL A 68 -5.24 17.39 9.51
CA VAL A 68 -4.61 18.69 9.72
C VAL A 68 -5.67 19.81 9.73
N LYS A 69 -6.64 19.75 8.84
CA LYS A 69 -7.77 20.68 8.78
C LYS A 69 -8.57 20.66 10.10
N LYS A 70 -8.90 19.47 10.59
CA LYS A 70 -9.74 19.27 11.78
C LYS A 70 -9.02 19.70 13.06
N ASN A 71 -7.78 19.23 13.25
CA ASN A 71 -7.08 19.36 14.53
C ASN A 71 -6.27 20.67 14.64
N TYR A 72 -5.76 21.20 13.53
CA TYR A 72 -4.89 22.38 13.51
C TYR A 72 -5.54 23.62 12.89
N LYS A 73 -6.80 23.49 12.38
CA LYS A 73 -7.49 24.56 11.64
C LYS A 73 -6.64 25.11 10.49
N LEU A 74 -5.86 24.22 9.85
CA LEU A 74 -4.92 24.56 8.80
C LEU A 74 -5.32 23.85 7.51
N ALA A 75 -5.61 24.61 6.44
CA ALA A 75 -5.83 24.07 5.11
C ALA A 75 -4.49 23.84 4.43
N ILE A 76 -4.21 22.60 4.04
CA ILE A 76 -3.01 22.21 3.28
C ILE A 76 -3.39 21.59 1.94
N GLY A 77 -2.51 21.71 0.93
CA GLY A 77 -2.69 21.07 -0.37
C GLY A 77 -2.27 19.60 -0.36
N THR A 78 -2.72 18.84 -1.37
CA THR A 78 -2.35 17.41 -1.55
C THR A 78 -0.83 17.21 -1.62
N ARG A 79 -0.11 18.14 -2.25
CA ARG A 79 1.35 18.08 -2.32
C ARG A 79 2.01 18.14 -0.93
N SER A 80 1.48 18.99 -0.04
CA SER A 80 1.99 19.10 1.34
C SER A 80 1.68 17.85 2.16
N ALA A 81 0.49 17.27 2.00
CA ALA A 81 0.12 16.02 2.64
C ALA A 81 1.00 14.86 2.16
N ARG A 82 1.19 14.73 0.84
CA ARG A 82 2.10 13.75 0.24
C ARG A 82 3.54 13.94 0.73
N HIS A 83 4.00 15.18 0.88
CA HIS A 83 5.32 15.46 1.43
C HIS A 83 5.44 14.95 2.87
N LEU A 84 4.42 15.14 3.72
CA LEU A 84 4.40 14.61 5.09
C LEU A 84 4.44 13.08 5.11
N LYS A 85 3.63 12.43 4.25
CA LYS A 85 3.64 10.98 4.07
C LYS A 85 5.04 10.45 3.67
N LEU A 86 5.67 11.07 2.68
CA LEU A 86 7.00 10.67 2.23
C LEU A 86 8.10 11.04 3.23
N ALA A 87 7.89 12.07 4.03
CA ALA A 87 8.80 12.41 5.13
C ALA A 87 8.84 11.31 6.17
N TYR A 88 7.70 10.71 6.52
CA TYR A 88 7.66 9.53 7.39
C TYR A 88 8.51 8.38 6.82
N ALA A 89 8.45 8.14 5.51
CA ALA A 89 9.20 7.07 4.86
C ALA A 89 10.72 7.28 4.85
N LYS A 90 11.21 8.52 5.06
CA LYS A 90 12.63 8.89 4.93
C LYS A 90 13.31 9.25 6.26
N ILE A 91 12.58 9.30 7.35
CA ILE A 91 13.07 9.90 8.59
C ILE A 91 13.00 8.89 9.72
N GLU A 92 14.16 8.34 10.08
CA GLU A 92 14.31 7.41 11.20
C GLU A 92 14.13 8.05 12.59
N ASP A 93 14.27 9.39 12.76
CA ASP A 93 14.36 10.04 14.08
C ASP A 93 13.55 11.35 14.27
N LYS A 94 12.62 11.72 13.38
CA LYS A 94 11.88 12.97 13.58
C LYS A 94 10.46 12.74 14.10
N GLU A 95 10.21 13.27 15.27
CA GLU A 95 8.88 13.24 15.91
C GLU A 95 7.83 14.05 15.15
N ALA A 96 8.22 15.09 14.39
CA ALA A 96 7.27 15.96 13.69
C ALA A 96 7.89 16.71 12.51
N ALA A 97 7.04 17.08 11.54
CA ALA A 97 7.40 17.88 10.37
C ALA A 97 6.71 19.24 10.37
N MET A 98 7.42 20.26 9.85
CA MET A 98 6.85 21.61 9.64
C MET A 98 6.05 21.67 8.35
N ILE A 99 4.77 21.97 8.46
CA ILE A 99 3.85 22.07 7.33
C ILE A 99 3.32 23.49 7.18
N LYS A 100 3.34 24.00 5.96
CA LYS A 100 2.80 25.33 5.59
C LYS A 100 1.39 25.19 5.02
N GLY A 101 0.50 26.06 5.44
CA GLY A 101 -0.86 26.11 4.93
C GLY A 101 -1.54 27.45 5.20
N ARG A 102 -2.85 27.51 4.96
CA ARG A 102 -3.68 28.67 5.26
C ARG A 102 -4.49 28.39 6.54
N ASN A 103 -4.36 29.27 7.52
CA ASN A 103 -5.18 29.24 8.73
C ASN A 103 -6.66 29.47 8.37
N LEU A 104 -7.54 28.57 8.80
CA LEU A 104 -8.97 28.64 8.48
C LEU A 104 -9.75 29.66 9.31
N VAL A 105 -9.17 30.16 10.39
CA VAL A 105 -9.79 31.19 11.24
C VAL A 105 -9.40 32.60 10.77
N SER A 106 -8.10 32.85 10.58
CA SER A 106 -7.61 34.17 10.18
C SER A 106 -7.50 34.40 8.68
N GLY A 107 -7.54 33.33 7.87
CA GLY A 107 -7.29 33.37 6.42
C GLY A 107 -5.82 33.52 6.03
N LEU A 108 -4.93 33.77 6.97
CA LEU A 108 -3.52 34.08 6.70
C LEU A 108 -2.65 32.81 6.55
N PRO A 109 -1.50 32.93 5.85
CA PRO A 109 -0.51 31.85 5.81
C PRO A 109 -0.02 31.53 7.23
N LYS A 110 0.11 30.24 7.54
CA LYS A 110 0.57 29.73 8.82
C LYS A 110 1.45 28.48 8.63
N GLN A 111 2.37 28.28 9.57
CA GLN A 111 3.15 27.03 9.67
C GLN A 111 2.78 26.33 10.99
N GLU A 112 2.70 24.99 10.93
CA GLU A 112 2.45 24.14 12.08
C GLU A 112 3.39 22.95 12.10
N LYS A 113 3.72 22.51 13.32
CA LYS A 113 4.50 21.30 13.58
C LYS A 113 3.52 20.12 13.73
N ILE A 114 3.54 19.20 12.77
CA ILE A 114 2.61 18.07 12.74
C ILE A 114 3.37 16.80 13.15
N PRO A 115 2.89 16.02 14.15
CA PRO A 115 3.49 14.75 14.51
C PRO A 115 3.49 13.77 13.34
N ILE A 116 4.61 13.09 13.11
CA ILE A 116 4.75 12.13 11.99
C ILE A 116 4.04 10.81 12.31
N GLN A 117 3.89 10.47 13.59
CA GLN A 117 3.21 9.23 14.03
C GLN A 117 1.80 9.09 13.49
N ILE A 118 1.09 10.18 13.21
CA ILE A 118 -0.25 10.13 12.61
C ILE A 118 -0.26 9.42 11.26
N VAL A 119 0.84 9.52 10.51
CA VAL A 119 1.00 8.86 9.21
C VAL A 119 1.14 7.35 9.41
N GLU A 120 1.93 6.93 10.39
CA GLU A 120 2.09 5.52 10.75
C GLU A 120 0.77 4.88 11.18
N GLU A 121 0.03 5.53 12.07
CA GLU A 121 -1.27 5.04 12.55
C GLU A 121 -2.26 4.85 11.39
N LYS A 122 -2.32 5.81 10.46
CA LYS A 122 -3.19 5.71 9.29
C LYS A 122 -2.73 4.62 8.33
N ALA A 123 -1.43 4.52 8.06
CA ALA A 123 -0.88 3.48 7.20
C ALA A 123 -1.12 2.08 7.78
N HIS A 124 -0.89 1.89 9.07
CA HIS A 124 -1.18 0.63 9.77
C HIS A 124 -2.67 0.26 9.69
N SER A 125 -3.57 1.23 9.89
CA SER A 125 -5.01 1.01 9.71
C SER A 125 -5.33 0.54 8.29
N GLN A 126 -4.74 1.18 7.26
CA GLN A 126 -4.98 0.79 5.86
C GLN A 126 -4.42 -0.59 5.54
N VAL A 127 -3.25 -0.96 6.08
CA VAL A 127 -2.69 -2.32 5.92
C VAL A 127 -3.61 -3.36 6.55
N ARG A 128 -4.23 -3.08 7.70
CA ARG A 128 -5.25 -3.98 8.29
C ARG A 128 -6.45 -4.18 7.37
N ASP A 129 -6.93 -3.11 6.73
CA ASP A 129 -8.01 -3.21 5.74
C ASP A 129 -7.59 -4.08 4.54
N ILE A 130 -6.35 -3.94 4.07
CA ILE A 130 -5.77 -4.81 3.03
C ILE A 130 -5.70 -6.27 3.52
N CYS A 131 -5.27 -6.52 4.75
CA CYS A 131 -5.20 -7.87 5.32
C CYS A 131 -6.58 -8.56 5.39
N VAL A 132 -7.65 -7.82 5.68
CA VAL A 132 -9.03 -8.34 5.61
C VAL A 132 -9.34 -8.84 4.19
N GLN A 133 -8.93 -8.10 3.17
CA GLN A 133 -9.16 -8.48 1.77
C GLN A 133 -8.27 -9.67 1.35
N VAL A 134 -7.04 -9.75 1.84
CA VAL A 134 -6.15 -10.90 1.63
C VAL A 134 -6.79 -12.17 2.20
N LYS A 135 -7.35 -12.12 3.42
CA LYS A 135 -8.08 -13.27 4.02
C LYS A 135 -9.23 -13.72 3.11
N ALA A 136 -10.04 -12.78 2.61
CA ALA A 136 -11.15 -13.10 1.72
C ALA A 136 -10.69 -13.70 0.37
N VAL A 137 -9.50 -13.33 -0.12
CA VAL A 137 -8.92 -13.97 -1.32
C VAL A 137 -8.44 -15.38 -0.98
N LEU A 138 -7.73 -15.58 0.14
CA LEU A 138 -7.27 -16.92 0.58
C LEU A 138 -8.43 -17.89 0.80
N GLU A 139 -9.56 -17.42 1.33
CA GLU A 139 -10.77 -18.22 1.51
C GLU A 139 -11.47 -18.60 0.18
N SER A 140 -11.21 -17.86 -0.90
CA SER A 140 -11.84 -18.06 -2.22
C SER A 140 -11.06 -19.00 -3.14
N ILE A 141 -9.85 -19.41 -2.78
CA ILE A 141 -9.00 -20.33 -3.56
C ILE A 141 -9.01 -21.74 -2.99
N THR A 142 -8.44 -22.69 -3.74
CA THR A 142 -8.36 -24.08 -3.26
C THR A 142 -7.31 -24.23 -2.14
N PRO A 143 -7.45 -25.24 -1.27
CA PRO A 143 -6.49 -25.48 -0.19
C PRO A 143 -5.05 -25.71 -0.69
N GLU A 144 -4.89 -26.30 -1.86
CA GLU A 144 -3.58 -26.55 -2.48
C GLU A 144 -2.87 -25.24 -2.80
N LEU A 145 -3.58 -24.31 -3.45
CA LEU A 145 -3.03 -22.97 -3.75
C LEU A 145 -2.75 -22.17 -2.48
N ALA A 146 -3.60 -22.29 -1.47
CA ALA A 146 -3.36 -21.65 -0.16
C ALA A 146 -2.09 -22.22 0.51
N SER A 147 -1.87 -23.53 0.42
CA SER A 147 -0.66 -24.20 0.92
C SER A 147 0.59 -23.72 0.17
N ASP A 148 0.51 -23.57 -1.13
CA ASP A 148 1.61 -23.04 -1.93
C ASP A 148 1.98 -21.62 -1.48
N ILE A 149 0.99 -20.76 -1.27
CA ILE A 149 1.20 -19.38 -0.80
C ILE A 149 1.84 -19.35 0.60
N MET A 150 1.48 -20.28 1.49
CA MET A 150 2.14 -20.40 2.79
C MET A 150 3.64 -20.71 2.66
N ASN A 151 4.02 -21.52 1.68
CA ASN A 151 5.40 -21.92 1.44
C ASN A 151 6.19 -20.87 0.64
N GLN A 152 5.59 -20.30 -0.43
CA GLN A 152 6.23 -19.32 -1.30
C GLN A 152 6.27 -17.92 -0.68
N GLY A 153 5.30 -17.60 0.19
CA GLY A 153 5.12 -16.28 0.76
C GLY A 153 4.19 -15.39 -0.06
N ILE A 154 4.00 -14.16 0.44
CA ILE A 154 3.23 -13.10 -0.19
C ILE A 154 4.21 -12.09 -0.78
N TYR A 155 4.05 -11.78 -2.05
CA TYR A 155 4.84 -10.74 -2.72
C TYR A 155 4.08 -9.42 -2.69
N ILE A 156 4.77 -8.34 -2.33
CA ILE A 156 4.21 -7.00 -2.33
C ILE A 156 4.97 -6.09 -3.29
N SER A 157 4.23 -5.34 -4.09
CA SER A 157 4.76 -4.41 -5.10
C SER A 157 4.05 -3.06 -5.05
N GLY A 158 4.50 -2.14 -5.89
CA GLY A 158 3.97 -0.78 -5.96
C GLY A 158 4.54 0.17 -4.90
N GLY A 159 4.17 1.45 -5.00
CA GLY A 159 4.69 2.48 -4.09
C GLY A 159 4.36 2.28 -2.61
N GLY A 160 3.27 1.57 -2.30
CA GLY A 160 2.88 1.23 -0.94
C GLY A 160 3.72 0.12 -0.31
N ALA A 161 4.32 -0.76 -1.13
CA ALA A 161 5.24 -1.79 -0.65
C ALA A 161 6.53 -1.19 -0.04
N ALA A 162 6.99 -0.05 -0.60
CA ALA A 162 8.16 0.67 -0.10
C ALA A 162 7.87 1.53 1.14
N PHE A 163 6.62 1.57 1.61
CA PHE A 163 6.28 2.31 2.81
C PHE A 163 6.75 1.53 4.06
N PRO A 164 7.39 2.20 5.04
CA PRO A 164 7.96 1.53 6.20
C PRO A 164 6.97 0.64 6.93
N LYS A 165 7.44 -0.49 7.41
CA LYS A 165 6.68 -1.49 8.20
C LYS A 165 5.53 -2.19 7.46
N THR A 166 5.21 -1.85 6.19
CA THR A 166 4.10 -2.50 5.46
C THR A 166 4.30 -4.02 5.39
N ALA A 167 5.49 -4.46 5.00
CA ALA A 167 5.81 -5.90 4.94
C ALA A 167 5.76 -6.56 6.32
N GLU A 168 6.26 -5.87 7.35
CA GLU A 168 6.27 -6.36 8.73
C GLU A 168 4.84 -6.58 9.24
N TRP A 169 3.95 -5.60 9.08
CA TRP A 169 2.55 -5.71 9.51
C TRP A 169 1.79 -6.83 8.80
N ILE A 170 2.02 -7.03 7.49
CA ILE A 170 1.43 -8.13 6.72
C ILE A 170 2.00 -9.47 7.24
N LYS A 171 3.31 -9.55 7.46
CA LYS A 171 3.97 -10.74 8.01
C LYS A 171 3.48 -11.09 9.42
N GLU A 172 3.27 -10.09 10.27
CA GLU A 172 2.74 -10.28 11.63
C GLU A 172 1.32 -10.83 11.62
N GLU A 173 0.48 -10.35 10.70
CA GLU A 173 -0.93 -10.78 10.60
C GLU A 173 -1.07 -12.23 10.11
N PHE A 174 -0.29 -12.62 9.08
CA PHE A 174 -0.46 -13.92 8.41
C PHE A 174 0.53 -14.99 8.88
N LYS A 175 1.63 -14.60 9.51
CA LYS A 175 2.76 -15.48 9.85
C LYS A 175 3.35 -16.22 8.64
N ILE A 176 3.25 -15.61 7.47
CA ILE A 176 3.76 -16.09 6.18
C ILE A 176 4.93 -15.17 5.77
N PRO A 177 5.97 -15.69 5.07
CA PRO A 177 7.01 -14.83 4.50
C PRO A 177 6.43 -13.74 3.60
N VAL A 178 7.00 -12.52 3.66
CA VAL A 178 6.61 -11.39 2.81
C VAL A 178 7.84 -10.88 2.08
N HIS A 179 7.73 -10.79 0.76
CA HIS A 179 8.79 -10.35 -0.15
C HIS A 179 8.42 -9.01 -0.79
N ILE A 180 9.34 -8.05 -0.74
CA ILE A 180 9.17 -6.75 -1.41
C ILE A 180 9.82 -6.85 -2.79
N ALA A 181 9.07 -6.46 -3.85
CA ALA A 181 9.53 -6.42 -5.23
C ALA A 181 10.47 -5.24 -5.50
#